data_7fe114f3f2e24c6a2aa72832ca45b214
#
_entry.id   7fe114f3f2e24c6a2aa72832ca45b214
#
_cell.length_a   1.000
_cell.length_b   1.000
_cell.length_c   1.000
_cell.angle_alpha   90.00
_cell.angle_beta   90.00
_cell.angle_gamma   90.00
#
_symmetry.space_group_name_H-M   'P 1'
#
loop_
_entity.id
_entity.type
_entity.pdbx_description
1 polymer ?
#
loop_
_entity_poly.entity_id
_entity_poly.type
_entity_poly.pdbx_seq_one_letter_code
_entity_poly.pdbx_strand_id
1 'polypeptide(L)'
;RYYCHISVPKKNGGYRPIDSPNRQLKAIQRWILRHILEKLQPSVYATGFVPGIALKRNAIPHTGNQYILKLDLKDFFPSIKASYVYSVFRAAGYSKQIAYSLTSICTLNGYLPQGAPTSPCLSNLVCLRLDQRIGKYCDRHALTFTRYADDISISGNKLSIVKKAWVVIKLILSEEGYVINKNKEMLSGPRSKREITGLVVTPKLGIGQRKYNMYRNK
;
A
#
# COMPACT_ATOMS: atom_id res chain seq x y z
N ARG A 1 -23.72 18.40 1.89
CA ARG A 1 -22.32 18.10 1.53
C ARG A 1 -21.94 16.76 2.17
N TYR A 2 -21.47 15.79 1.37
CA TYR A 2 -21.14 14.44 1.89
C TYR A 2 -19.71 14.31 2.42
N TYR A 3 -18.79 15.20 2.02
CA TYR A 3 -17.38 15.19 2.43
C TYR A 3 -16.97 16.53 3.03
N CYS A 4 -16.11 16.45 4.05
CA CYS A 4 -15.38 17.58 4.63
C CYS A 4 -13.90 17.45 4.23
N HIS A 5 -13.33 18.54 3.70
CA HIS A 5 -11.93 18.60 3.29
C HIS A 5 -11.08 19.15 4.43
N ILE A 6 -10.11 18.39 4.90
CA ILE A 6 -9.21 18.73 6.00
C ILE A 6 -7.77 18.64 5.50
N SER A 7 -6.93 19.59 5.86
CA SER A 7 -5.49 19.55 5.59
C SER A 7 -4.72 19.18 6.84
N VAL A 8 -4.01 18.03 6.81
CA VAL A 8 -3.20 17.53 7.93
C VAL A 8 -1.72 17.75 7.63
N PRO A 9 -0.92 18.34 8.54
CA PRO A 9 0.50 18.56 8.32
C PRO A 9 1.25 17.22 8.21
N LYS A 10 2.18 17.13 7.24
CA LYS A 10 3.09 16.00 7.08
C LYS A 10 4.32 16.17 7.99
N LYS A 11 4.91 15.04 8.46
CA LYS A 11 6.14 15.06 9.29
C LYS A 11 7.34 15.73 8.61
N ASN A 12 7.40 15.67 7.29
CA ASN A 12 8.51 16.20 6.47
C ASN A 12 8.15 17.54 5.79
N GLY A 13 7.20 18.28 6.33
CA GLY A 13 6.70 19.54 5.76
C GLY A 13 5.60 19.35 4.72
N GLY A 14 4.83 20.43 4.46
CA GLY A 14 3.66 20.42 3.58
C GLY A 14 2.42 19.82 4.24
N TYR A 15 1.33 19.73 3.47
CA TYR A 15 0.03 19.28 3.94
C TYR A 15 -0.44 18.05 3.17
N ARG A 16 -1.26 17.24 3.83
CA ARG A 16 -1.96 16.09 3.23
C ARG A 16 -3.45 16.39 3.22
N PRO A 17 -4.10 16.47 2.06
CA PRO A 17 -5.53 16.61 2.00
C PRO A 17 -6.21 15.32 2.46
N ILE A 18 -7.20 15.46 3.33
CA ILE A 18 -8.04 14.36 3.82
C ILE A 18 -9.49 14.71 3.49
N ASP A 19 -10.13 13.80 2.75
CA ASP A 19 -11.54 13.88 2.40
C ASP A 19 -12.34 12.99 3.36
N SER A 20 -12.81 13.57 4.46
CA SER A 20 -13.56 12.82 5.47
C SER A 20 -15.04 12.78 5.10
N PRO A 21 -15.67 11.61 4.93
CA PRO A 21 -17.11 11.52 4.71
C PRO A 21 -17.87 11.96 5.97
N ASN A 22 -19.04 12.58 5.79
CA ASN A 22 -19.94 12.93 6.88
C ASN A 22 -20.42 11.68 7.63
N ARG A 23 -21.09 11.86 8.76
CA ARG A 23 -21.52 10.75 9.64
C ARG A 23 -22.38 9.70 8.91
N GLN A 24 -23.32 10.14 8.06
CA GLN A 24 -24.22 9.24 7.33
C GLN A 24 -23.47 8.42 6.27
N LEU A 25 -22.72 9.08 5.38
CA LEU A 25 -21.95 8.41 4.36
C LEU A 25 -20.89 7.47 4.97
N LYS A 26 -20.25 7.90 6.05
CA LYS A 26 -19.27 7.09 6.80
C LYS A 26 -19.90 5.81 7.37
N ALA A 27 -21.14 5.86 7.85
CA ALA A 27 -21.87 4.69 8.32
C ALA A 27 -22.14 3.70 7.19
N ILE A 28 -22.61 4.19 6.03
CA ILE A 28 -22.86 3.36 4.84
C ILE A 28 -21.54 2.74 4.35
N GLN A 29 -20.47 3.52 4.24
CA GLN A 29 -19.17 3.00 3.82
C GLN A 29 -18.60 1.96 4.79
N ARG A 30 -18.80 2.11 6.11
CA ARG A 30 -18.41 1.09 7.10
C ARG A 30 -19.24 -0.18 6.96
N TRP A 31 -20.51 -0.07 6.63
CA TRP A 31 -21.34 -1.23 6.34
C TRP A 31 -20.83 -1.98 5.09
N ILE A 32 -20.57 -1.27 3.99
CA ILE A 32 -19.98 -1.83 2.76
C ILE A 32 -18.64 -2.52 3.07
N LEU A 33 -17.78 -1.87 3.86
CA LEU A 33 -16.49 -2.43 4.26
C LEU A 33 -16.67 -3.79 4.94
N ARG A 34 -17.49 -3.85 5.98
CA ARG A 34 -17.63 -5.05 6.82
C ARG A 34 -18.40 -6.18 6.13
N HIS A 35 -19.44 -5.85 5.38
CA HIS A 35 -20.35 -6.85 4.82
C HIS A 35 -19.99 -7.29 3.40
N ILE A 36 -19.21 -6.51 2.67
CA ILE A 36 -18.83 -6.80 1.29
C ILE A 36 -17.31 -6.93 1.15
N LEU A 37 -16.56 -5.86 1.42
CA LEU A 37 -15.16 -5.76 1.05
C LEU A 37 -14.23 -6.65 1.88
N GLU A 38 -14.44 -6.75 3.20
CA GLU A 38 -13.62 -7.59 4.09
C GLU A 38 -13.80 -9.10 3.85
N LYS A 39 -14.81 -9.50 3.07
CA LYS A 39 -15.00 -10.89 2.63
C LYS A 39 -14.19 -11.23 1.38
N LEU A 40 -13.67 -10.23 0.68
CA LEU A 40 -12.83 -10.41 -0.50
C LEU A 40 -11.37 -10.56 -0.07
N GLN A 41 -10.65 -11.46 -0.74
CA GLN A 41 -9.26 -11.77 -0.39
C GLN A 41 -8.31 -10.76 -1.07
N PRO A 42 -7.53 -9.98 -0.31
CA PRO A 42 -6.46 -9.17 -0.87
C PRO A 42 -5.30 -10.04 -1.33
N SER A 43 -4.33 -9.44 -2.02
CA SER A 43 -3.09 -10.10 -2.41
C SER A 43 -2.32 -10.60 -1.18
N VAL A 44 -1.66 -11.75 -1.30
CA VAL A 44 -0.76 -12.31 -0.27
C VAL A 44 0.44 -11.39 0.01
N TYR A 45 0.80 -10.54 -0.95
CA TYR A 45 1.87 -9.55 -0.84
C TYR A 45 1.42 -8.25 -0.16
N ALA A 46 0.10 -8.00 -0.05
CA ALA A 46 -0.45 -6.85 0.63
C ALA A 46 -0.43 -7.07 2.16
N THR A 47 0.32 -6.24 2.87
CA THR A 47 0.51 -6.34 4.32
C THR A 47 -0.06 -5.14 5.08
N GLY A 48 -0.36 -4.03 4.38
CA GLY A 48 -1.03 -2.87 4.93
C GLY A 48 -2.55 -2.98 4.79
N PHE A 49 -3.29 -2.40 5.74
CA PHE A 49 -4.76 -2.34 5.72
C PHE A 49 -5.48 -3.69 5.70
N VAL A 50 -4.82 -4.75 6.14
CA VAL A 50 -5.42 -6.08 6.23
C VAL A 50 -5.71 -6.37 7.71
N PRO A 51 -6.98 -6.66 8.09
CA PRO A 51 -7.34 -6.97 9.46
C PRO A 51 -6.48 -8.09 10.06
N GLY A 52 -6.08 -7.94 11.32
CA GLY A 52 -5.27 -8.95 12.02
C GLY A 52 -3.80 -9.04 11.60
N ILE A 53 -3.35 -8.28 10.62
CA ILE A 53 -1.95 -8.27 10.18
C ILE A 53 -1.17 -7.18 10.89
N ALA A 54 -0.21 -7.60 11.74
CA ALA A 54 0.72 -6.69 12.42
C ALA A 54 1.80 -6.14 11.46
N LEU A 55 2.33 -4.94 11.74
CA LEU A 55 3.43 -4.31 10.99
C LEU A 55 4.64 -5.22 10.76
N LYS A 56 4.94 -6.09 11.74
CA LYS A 56 6.04 -7.07 11.63
C LYS A 56 5.89 -7.99 10.42
N ARG A 57 4.69 -8.31 9.96
CA ARG A 57 4.45 -9.16 8.80
C ARG A 57 4.96 -8.54 7.49
N ASN A 58 5.03 -7.21 7.42
CA ASN A 58 5.65 -6.52 6.28
C ASN A 58 7.18 -6.63 6.32
N ALA A 59 7.79 -6.63 7.50
CA ALA A 59 9.23 -6.54 7.67
C ALA A 59 9.93 -7.92 7.78
N ILE A 60 9.30 -8.92 8.41
CA ILE A 60 9.87 -10.27 8.65
C ILE A 60 10.39 -10.93 7.37
N PRO A 61 9.67 -10.96 6.24
CA PRO A 61 10.16 -11.63 5.03
C PRO A 61 11.46 -11.07 4.49
N HIS A 62 11.77 -9.81 4.81
CA HIS A 62 12.97 -9.11 4.34
C HIS A 62 14.18 -9.27 5.27
N THR A 63 13.99 -9.92 6.43
CA THR A 63 15.07 -10.14 7.39
C THR A 63 16.17 -11.04 6.79
N GLY A 64 17.43 -10.65 6.99
CA GLY A 64 18.58 -11.39 6.46
C GLY A 64 18.96 -11.05 5.02
N ASN A 65 18.09 -10.41 4.22
CA ASN A 65 18.44 -9.97 2.87
C ASN A 65 19.45 -8.81 2.91
N GLN A 66 20.46 -8.84 2.03
CA GLN A 66 21.54 -7.86 2.01
C GLN A 66 21.14 -6.52 1.38
N TYR A 67 20.26 -6.53 0.40
CA TYR A 67 19.84 -5.35 -0.34
C TYR A 67 18.33 -5.17 -0.25
N ILE A 68 17.88 -3.94 0.00
CA ILE A 68 16.46 -3.59 0.04
C ILE A 68 16.21 -2.39 -0.87
N LEU A 69 15.33 -2.55 -1.82
CA LEU A 69 14.76 -1.51 -2.65
C LEU A 69 13.40 -1.11 -2.08
N LYS A 70 13.22 0.19 -1.87
CA LYS A 70 11.93 0.79 -1.45
C LYS A 70 11.45 1.74 -2.52
N LEU A 71 10.18 1.62 -2.87
CA LEU A 71 9.49 2.50 -3.79
C LEU A 71 8.20 2.99 -3.10
N ASP A 72 7.85 4.25 -3.29
CA ASP A 72 6.65 4.88 -2.75
C ASP A 72 5.80 5.36 -3.93
N LEU A 73 4.51 5.05 -3.93
CA LEU A 73 3.59 5.46 -4.99
C LEU A 73 3.06 6.86 -4.71
N LYS A 74 3.26 7.75 -5.67
CA LYS A 74 2.79 9.14 -5.58
C LYS A 74 1.26 9.19 -5.62
N ASP A 75 0.66 9.95 -4.70
CA ASP A 75 -0.78 10.22 -4.65
C ASP A 75 -1.63 8.94 -4.75
N PHE A 76 -1.24 7.90 -4.00
CA PHE A 76 -1.74 6.53 -4.12
C PHE A 76 -3.26 6.43 -4.19
N PHE A 77 -4.00 6.95 -3.21
CA PHE A 77 -5.47 6.88 -3.23
C PHE A 77 -6.07 7.67 -4.39
N PRO A 78 -5.66 8.93 -4.66
CA PRO A 78 -6.15 9.67 -5.82
C PRO A 78 -5.78 9.07 -7.17
N SER A 79 -4.74 8.22 -7.26
CA SER A 79 -4.39 7.52 -8.52
C SER A 79 -5.36 6.38 -8.86
N ILE A 80 -6.13 5.89 -7.88
CA ILE A 80 -7.09 4.80 -8.08
C ILE A 80 -8.41 5.34 -8.59
N LYS A 81 -8.69 5.12 -9.87
CA LYS A 81 -9.89 5.59 -10.56
C LYS A 81 -11.13 4.80 -10.16
N ALA A 82 -12.30 5.44 -10.21
CA ALA A 82 -13.60 4.82 -9.97
C ALA A 82 -13.87 3.61 -10.88
N SER A 83 -13.33 3.59 -12.11
CA SER A 83 -13.44 2.45 -13.02
C SER A 83 -12.79 1.17 -12.47
N TYR A 84 -11.67 1.30 -11.75
CA TYR A 84 -11.04 0.15 -11.09
C TYR A 84 -11.86 -0.34 -9.90
N VAL A 85 -12.42 0.58 -9.11
CA VAL A 85 -13.33 0.26 -8.01
C VAL A 85 -14.58 -0.44 -8.52
N TYR A 86 -15.15 0.04 -9.63
CA TYR A 86 -16.27 -0.61 -10.32
C TYR A 86 -15.94 -2.06 -10.72
N SER A 87 -14.74 -2.27 -11.27
CA SER A 87 -14.28 -3.61 -11.66
C SER A 87 -14.18 -4.56 -10.46
N VAL A 88 -13.79 -4.07 -9.27
CA VAL A 88 -13.78 -4.88 -8.04
C VAL A 88 -15.18 -5.35 -7.70
N PHE A 89 -16.19 -4.47 -7.70
CA PHE A 89 -17.56 -4.87 -7.40
C PHE A 89 -18.16 -5.77 -8.50
N ARG A 90 -17.79 -5.57 -9.76
CA ARG A 90 -18.18 -6.47 -10.85
C ARG A 90 -17.59 -7.87 -10.68
N ALA A 91 -16.31 -7.95 -10.33
CA ALA A 91 -15.62 -9.22 -10.07
C ALA A 91 -16.20 -9.95 -8.83
N ALA A 92 -16.72 -9.20 -7.85
CA ALA A 92 -17.43 -9.75 -6.70
C ALA A 92 -18.85 -10.27 -7.03
N GLY A 93 -19.30 -10.19 -8.29
CA GLY A 93 -20.58 -10.75 -8.75
C GLY A 93 -21.75 -9.78 -8.77
N TYR A 94 -21.58 -8.51 -8.41
CA TYR A 94 -22.66 -7.53 -8.43
C TYR A 94 -23.08 -7.16 -9.86
N SER A 95 -24.40 -6.90 -10.07
CA SER A 95 -24.94 -6.39 -11.34
C SER A 95 -24.29 -5.04 -11.70
N LYS A 96 -24.36 -4.64 -12.99
CA LYS A 96 -23.81 -3.36 -13.45
C LYS A 96 -24.35 -2.18 -12.64
N GLN A 97 -25.65 -2.16 -12.39
CA GLN A 97 -26.32 -1.07 -11.67
C GLN A 97 -25.88 -1.00 -10.21
N ILE A 98 -25.82 -2.13 -9.50
CA ILE A 98 -25.41 -2.18 -8.10
C ILE A 98 -23.91 -1.85 -7.96
N ALA A 99 -23.05 -2.40 -8.83
CA ALA A 99 -21.64 -2.08 -8.85
C ALA A 99 -21.40 -0.57 -9.08
N TYR A 100 -22.17 0.07 -9.96
CA TYR A 100 -22.11 1.52 -10.16
C TYR A 100 -22.48 2.29 -8.89
N SER A 101 -23.60 1.92 -8.24
CA SER A 101 -24.07 2.56 -6.99
C SER A 101 -23.04 2.41 -5.85
N LEU A 102 -22.51 1.19 -5.65
CA LEU A 102 -21.45 0.94 -4.65
C LEU A 102 -20.17 1.73 -4.94
N THR A 103 -19.80 1.83 -6.21
CA THR A 103 -18.65 2.64 -6.64
C THR A 103 -18.85 4.12 -6.32
N SER A 104 -20.01 4.67 -6.66
CA SER A 104 -20.36 6.07 -6.40
C SER A 104 -20.33 6.41 -4.90
N ILE A 105 -20.75 5.49 -4.04
CA ILE A 105 -20.72 5.64 -2.58
C ILE A 105 -19.24 5.62 -2.06
N CYS A 106 -18.37 4.84 -2.69
CA CYS A 106 -16.99 4.62 -2.23
C CYS A 106 -15.97 5.57 -2.86
N THR A 107 -16.34 6.36 -3.88
CA THR A 107 -15.45 7.28 -4.60
C THR A 107 -15.88 8.73 -4.45
N LEU A 108 -14.93 9.64 -4.67
CA LEU A 108 -15.16 11.08 -4.70
C LEU A 108 -14.49 11.64 -5.96
N ASN A 109 -15.23 12.43 -6.76
CA ASN A 109 -14.70 13.04 -8.00
C ASN A 109 -14.03 12.03 -8.95
N GLY A 110 -14.51 10.78 -8.98
CA GLY A 110 -13.98 9.73 -9.85
C GLY A 110 -12.75 8.98 -9.33
N TYR A 111 -12.34 9.20 -8.07
CA TYR A 111 -11.16 8.57 -7.45
C TYR A 111 -11.45 8.09 -6.02
N LEU A 112 -10.55 7.25 -5.47
CA LEU A 112 -10.62 6.87 -4.06
C LEU A 112 -10.24 8.07 -3.16
N PRO A 113 -11.15 8.50 -2.25
CA PRO A 113 -10.85 9.59 -1.33
C PRO A 113 -9.88 9.13 -0.22
N GLN A 114 -8.95 9.99 0.14
CA GLN A 114 -8.07 9.77 1.27
C GLN A 114 -8.79 10.17 2.58
N GLY A 115 -9.38 9.18 3.27
CA GLY A 115 -10.11 9.41 4.53
C GLY A 115 -11.43 8.63 4.62
N ALA A 116 -11.88 8.01 3.53
CA ALA A 116 -13.04 7.13 3.55
C ALA A 116 -12.70 5.75 4.16
N PRO A 117 -13.60 5.15 4.94
CA PRO A 117 -13.38 3.83 5.56
C PRO A 117 -13.11 2.71 4.55
N THR A 118 -13.69 2.79 3.36
CA THR A 118 -13.57 1.78 2.30
C THR A 118 -12.28 1.87 1.51
N SER A 119 -11.64 3.06 1.43
CA SER A 119 -10.49 3.31 0.57
C SER A 119 -9.30 2.38 0.84
N PRO A 120 -8.91 2.08 2.10
CA PRO A 120 -7.79 1.17 2.37
C PRO A 120 -8.02 -0.24 1.83
N CYS A 121 -9.20 -0.82 2.06
CA CYS A 121 -9.53 -2.16 1.57
C CYS A 121 -9.64 -2.19 0.05
N LEU A 122 -10.35 -1.24 -0.55
CA LEU A 122 -10.50 -1.12 -2.01
C LEU A 122 -9.15 -0.93 -2.70
N SER A 123 -8.23 -0.16 -2.13
CA SER A 123 -6.90 0.01 -2.70
C SER A 123 -6.14 -1.32 -2.80
N ASN A 124 -6.26 -2.19 -1.80
CA ASN A 124 -5.66 -3.52 -1.84
C ASN A 124 -6.29 -4.42 -2.91
N LEU A 125 -7.62 -4.39 -3.04
CA LEU A 125 -8.33 -5.19 -4.04
C LEU A 125 -8.05 -4.73 -5.48
N VAL A 126 -7.95 -3.42 -5.71
CA VAL A 126 -7.55 -2.87 -7.01
C VAL A 126 -6.12 -3.25 -7.38
N CYS A 127 -5.20 -3.22 -6.41
CA CYS A 127 -3.80 -3.57 -6.64
C CYS A 127 -3.53 -5.07 -6.80
N LEU A 128 -4.56 -5.94 -6.77
CA LEU A 128 -4.38 -7.39 -6.86
C LEU A 128 -3.56 -7.80 -8.09
N ARG A 129 -3.88 -7.23 -9.26
CA ARG A 129 -3.16 -7.50 -10.51
C ARG A 129 -1.72 -6.99 -10.46
N LEU A 130 -1.51 -5.78 -9.97
CA LEU A 130 -0.18 -5.21 -9.76
C LEU A 130 0.69 -6.11 -8.89
N ASP A 131 0.15 -6.50 -7.72
CA ASP A 131 0.84 -7.35 -6.76
C ASP A 131 1.20 -8.72 -7.35
N GLN A 132 0.28 -9.33 -8.12
CA GLN A 132 0.54 -10.60 -8.81
C GLN A 132 1.65 -10.49 -9.86
N ARG A 133 1.70 -9.38 -10.61
CA ARG A 133 2.75 -9.14 -11.61
C ARG A 133 4.12 -8.99 -10.96
N ILE A 134 4.22 -8.13 -9.95
CA ILE A 134 5.47 -7.90 -9.21
C ILE A 134 5.88 -9.17 -8.47
N GLY A 135 4.95 -9.83 -7.78
CA GLY A 135 5.22 -11.05 -7.02
C GLY A 135 5.78 -12.16 -7.90
N LYS A 136 5.10 -12.49 -9.01
CA LYS A 136 5.58 -13.50 -9.97
C LYS A 136 6.99 -13.19 -10.50
N TYR A 137 7.29 -11.93 -10.75
CA TYR A 137 8.64 -11.52 -11.15
C TYR A 137 9.65 -11.75 -10.01
N CYS A 138 9.32 -11.34 -8.80
CA CYS A 138 10.19 -11.51 -7.63
C CYS A 138 10.45 -12.98 -7.31
N ASP A 139 9.41 -13.82 -7.33
CA ASP A 139 9.51 -15.26 -7.05
C ASP A 139 10.46 -15.96 -8.05
N ARG A 140 10.37 -15.63 -9.35
CA ARG A 140 11.27 -16.18 -10.38
C ARG A 140 12.74 -15.78 -10.20
N HIS A 141 13.01 -14.71 -9.48
CA HIS A 141 14.37 -14.17 -9.30
C HIS A 141 14.91 -14.32 -7.88
N ALA A 142 14.24 -15.13 -7.04
CA ALA A 142 14.57 -15.31 -5.61
C ALA A 142 14.65 -13.98 -4.86
N LEU A 143 13.71 -13.09 -5.13
CA LEU A 143 13.52 -11.82 -4.44
C LEU A 143 12.31 -11.89 -3.52
N THR A 144 12.36 -11.20 -2.40
CA THR A 144 11.22 -11.02 -1.51
C THR A 144 10.48 -9.73 -1.85
N PHE A 145 9.17 -9.80 -1.95
CA PHE A 145 8.30 -8.65 -2.22
C PHE A 145 7.20 -8.54 -1.17
N THR A 146 6.98 -7.33 -0.68
CA THR A 146 5.77 -6.96 0.10
C THR A 146 5.32 -5.55 -0.28
N ARG A 147 4.02 -5.29 -0.12
CA ARG A 147 3.44 -3.95 -0.27
C ARG A 147 2.66 -3.56 1.00
N TYR A 148 2.97 -2.40 1.55
CA TYR A 148 2.23 -1.79 2.63
C TYR A 148 1.60 -0.47 2.14
N ALA A 149 0.34 -0.51 1.72
CA ALA A 149 -0.34 0.62 1.06
C ALA A 149 0.40 1.07 -0.22
N ASP A 150 0.94 2.29 -0.19
CA ASP A 150 1.77 2.93 -1.20
C ASP A 150 3.25 2.52 -1.15
N ASP A 151 3.71 1.93 -0.02
CA ASP A 151 5.09 1.50 0.17
C ASP A 151 5.33 0.09 -0.41
N ILE A 152 6.15 -0.01 -1.45
CA ILE A 152 6.63 -1.25 -2.05
C ILE A 152 8.03 -1.56 -1.51
N SER A 153 8.23 -2.77 -1.00
CA SER A 153 9.52 -3.24 -0.51
C SER A 153 9.94 -4.51 -1.26
N ILE A 154 11.16 -4.48 -1.81
CA ILE A 154 11.75 -5.63 -2.52
C ILE A 154 13.14 -5.86 -1.93
N SER A 155 13.48 -7.11 -1.65
CA SER A 155 14.80 -7.42 -1.12
C SER A 155 15.40 -8.69 -1.69
N GLY A 156 16.71 -8.80 -1.60
CA GLY A 156 17.47 -9.96 -2.07
C GLY A 156 18.96 -9.87 -1.72
N ASN A 157 19.70 -10.91 -2.06
CA ASN A 157 21.11 -11.05 -1.68
C ASN A 157 22.11 -10.64 -2.77
N LYS A 158 21.64 -10.43 -4.02
CA LYS A 158 22.49 -10.04 -5.14
C LYS A 158 22.09 -8.65 -5.66
N LEU A 159 23.00 -7.67 -5.53
CA LEU A 159 22.74 -6.27 -5.95
C LEU A 159 22.32 -6.17 -7.42
N SER A 160 22.97 -6.94 -8.30
CA SER A 160 22.66 -6.93 -9.74
C SER A 160 21.22 -7.34 -10.04
N ILE A 161 20.69 -8.35 -9.30
CA ILE A 161 19.31 -8.81 -9.45
C ILE A 161 18.33 -7.75 -8.93
N VAL A 162 18.61 -7.15 -7.76
CA VAL A 162 17.76 -6.08 -7.20
C VAL A 162 17.74 -4.85 -8.12
N LYS A 163 18.88 -4.46 -8.72
CA LYS A 163 18.92 -3.37 -9.72
C LYS A 163 18.12 -3.69 -10.98
N LYS A 164 18.20 -4.93 -11.50
CA LYS A 164 17.35 -5.37 -12.62
C LYS A 164 15.86 -5.32 -12.26
N ALA A 165 15.51 -5.81 -11.07
CA ALA A 165 14.14 -5.74 -10.55
C ALA A 165 13.64 -4.31 -10.46
N TRP A 166 14.47 -3.37 -10.03
CA TRP A 166 14.13 -1.94 -9.97
C TRP A 166 13.63 -1.41 -11.32
N VAL A 167 14.34 -1.73 -12.42
CA VAL A 167 13.95 -1.30 -13.78
C VAL A 167 12.63 -1.95 -14.20
N VAL A 168 12.51 -3.27 -14.04
CA VAL A 168 11.30 -4.02 -14.48
C VAL A 168 10.06 -3.59 -13.69
N ILE A 169 10.21 -3.40 -12.37
CA ILE A 169 9.08 -3.01 -11.52
C ILE A 169 8.61 -1.58 -11.85
N LYS A 170 9.51 -0.67 -12.20
CA LYS A 170 9.11 0.65 -12.71
C LYS A 170 8.27 0.56 -13.97
N LEU A 171 8.62 -0.32 -14.89
CA LEU A 171 7.80 -0.57 -16.10
C LEU A 171 6.42 -1.12 -15.74
N ILE A 172 6.37 -2.12 -14.86
CA ILE A 172 5.10 -2.69 -14.38
C ILE A 172 4.21 -1.61 -13.74
N LEU A 173 4.78 -0.78 -12.87
CA LEU A 173 4.05 0.31 -12.21
C LEU A 173 3.51 1.33 -13.21
N SER A 174 4.32 1.71 -14.20
CA SER A 174 3.91 2.64 -15.27
C SER A 174 2.77 2.06 -16.13
N GLU A 175 2.85 0.78 -16.49
CA GLU A 175 1.79 0.08 -17.26
C GLU A 175 0.48 -0.06 -16.47
N GLU A 176 0.55 -0.22 -15.14
CA GLU A 176 -0.62 -0.24 -14.25
C GLU A 176 -1.12 1.19 -13.89
N GLY A 177 -0.47 2.24 -14.43
CA GLY A 177 -0.88 3.63 -14.26
C GLY A 177 -0.43 4.29 -12.96
N TYR A 178 0.54 3.71 -12.26
CA TYR A 178 1.09 4.29 -11.03
C TYR A 178 2.38 5.09 -11.29
N VAL A 179 2.53 6.18 -10.55
CA VAL A 179 3.71 7.05 -10.59
C VAL A 179 4.52 6.88 -9.30
N ILE A 180 5.84 6.72 -9.45
CA ILE A 180 6.75 6.59 -8.31
C ILE A 180 7.13 7.98 -7.79
N ASN A 181 7.16 8.14 -6.48
CA ASN A 181 7.72 9.30 -5.81
C ASN A 181 9.24 9.20 -5.79
N LYS A 182 9.90 9.83 -6.76
CA LYS A 182 11.38 9.77 -6.92
C LYS A 182 12.15 10.21 -5.67
N ASN A 183 11.60 11.11 -4.86
CA ASN A 183 12.25 11.62 -3.66
C ASN A 183 12.28 10.60 -2.50
N LYS A 184 11.47 9.55 -2.58
CA LYS A 184 11.40 8.48 -1.59
C LYS A 184 11.95 7.14 -2.09
N GLU A 185 12.41 7.10 -3.32
CA GLU A 185 13.04 5.93 -3.92
C GLU A 185 14.38 5.67 -3.25
N MET A 186 14.58 4.47 -2.70
CA MET A 186 15.78 4.15 -1.92
C MET A 186 16.24 2.71 -2.14
N LEU A 187 17.54 2.56 -2.40
CA LEU A 187 18.22 1.27 -2.41
C LEU A 187 19.25 1.24 -1.26
N SER A 188 19.03 0.35 -0.30
CA SER A 188 19.88 0.15 0.87
C SER A 188 20.67 -1.14 0.74
N GLY A 189 21.95 -1.12 1.12
CA GLY A 189 22.86 -2.27 1.08
C GLY A 189 23.42 -2.65 2.45
N PRO A 190 24.41 -3.58 2.50
CA PRO A 190 24.93 -4.14 3.76
C PRO A 190 25.52 -3.10 4.73
N ARG A 191 26.07 -2.01 4.21
CA ARG A 191 26.69 -0.93 5.02
C ARG A 191 25.69 0.15 5.48
N SER A 192 24.41 0.02 5.15
CA SER A 192 23.38 1.00 5.50
C SER A 192 22.29 0.38 6.38
N LYS A 193 21.62 1.23 7.17
CA LYS A 193 20.45 0.82 7.93
C LYS A 193 19.34 0.37 6.97
N ARG A 194 18.86 -0.86 7.14
CA ARG A 194 17.76 -1.41 6.38
C ARG A 194 16.51 -1.39 7.24
N GLU A 195 15.54 -0.60 6.82
CA GLU A 195 14.32 -0.36 7.59
C GLU A 195 13.08 -0.49 6.70
N ILE A 196 12.07 -1.23 7.16
CA ILE A 196 10.77 -1.43 6.49
C ILE A 196 9.67 -1.07 7.49
N THR A 197 8.77 -0.16 7.11
CA THR A 197 7.68 0.35 7.96
C THR A 197 8.10 0.71 9.39
N GLY A 198 9.31 1.30 9.52
CA GLY A 198 9.85 1.74 10.81
C GLY A 198 10.50 0.64 11.66
N LEU A 199 10.62 -0.59 11.13
CA LEU A 199 11.31 -1.71 11.77
C LEU A 199 12.64 -1.98 11.06
N VAL A 200 13.71 -2.15 11.84
CA VAL A 200 15.04 -2.53 11.35
C VAL A 200 15.05 -4.03 11.05
N VAL A 201 15.53 -4.42 9.87
CA VAL A 201 15.56 -5.82 9.42
C VAL A 201 16.98 -6.38 9.28
N THR A 202 17.94 -5.82 10.06
CA THR A 202 19.37 -6.17 9.99
C THR A 202 19.96 -6.47 11.37
N PRO A 203 20.60 -7.61 11.56
CA PRO A 203 20.40 -8.93 10.96
C PRO A 203 19.10 -9.57 11.45
N LYS A 204 18.58 -9.10 12.60
CA LYS A 204 17.32 -9.51 13.22
C LYS A 204 16.32 -8.36 13.19
N LEU A 205 15.04 -8.70 13.27
CA LEU A 205 13.97 -7.71 13.35
C LEU A 205 14.08 -6.92 14.66
N GLY A 206 14.03 -5.58 14.58
CA GLY A 206 14.11 -4.70 15.75
C GLY A 206 13.52 -3.32 15.51
N ILE A 207 13.35 -2.56 16.59
CA ILE A 207 12.86 -1.16 16.52
C ILE A 207 13.99 -0.15 16.25
N GLY A 208 15.24 -0.62 16.23
CA GLY A 208 16.46 0.21 16.11
C GLY A 208 16.84 0.90 17.44
N GLN A 209 18.14 1.08 17.64
CA GLN A 209 18.73 1.54 18.90
C GLN A 209 18.13 2.86 19.42
N ARG A 210 17.91 3.83 18.52
CA ARG A 210 17.35 5.14 18.91
C ARG A 210 15.94 5.02 19.50
N LYS A 211 15.06 4.22 18.88
CA LYS A 211 13.71 4.00 19.40
C LYS A 211 13.73 3.15 20.67
N TYR A 212 14.59 2.12 20.72
CA TYR A 212 14.80 1.30 21.91
C TYR A 212 15.18 2.16 23.12
N ASN A 213 16.18 3.04 22.99
CA ASN A 213 16.61 3.95 24.05
C ASN A 213 15.48 4.91 24.49
N MET A 214 14.70 5.43 23.55
CA MET A 214 13.56 6.31 23.85
C MET A 214 12.46 5.60 24.66
N TYR A 215 12.23 4.30 24.42
CA TYR A 215 11.21 3.53 25.17
C TYR A 215 11.75 3.01 26.51
N ARG A 216 13.05 2.76 26.61
CA ARG A 216 13.68 2.33 27.87
C ARG A 216 13.77 3.45 28.90
N ASN A 217 13.86 4.69 28.48
CA ASN A 217 14.02 5.87 29.33
C ASN A 217 12.66 6.57 29.64
N LYS A 218 11.53 5.92 29.35
CA LYS A 218 10.18 6.28 29.80
C LYS A 218 9.74 5.34 30.92
#